data_6aaf3cbeb9682a5bcb018e0c09b0b346
#
_entry.id   6aaf3cbeb9682a5bcb018e0c09b0b346
#
_cell.length_a   1.000
_cell.length_b   1.000
_cell.length_c   1.000
_cell.angle_alpha   90.00
_cell.angle_beta   90.00
_cell.angle_gamma   90.00
#
_symmetry.space_group_name_H-M   'P 1'
#
loop_
_entity.id
_entity.type
_entity.pdbx_description
1 polymer ?
#
loop_
_entity_poly.entity_id
_entity_poly.type
_entity_poly.pdbx_seq_one_letter_code
_entity_poly.pdbx_strand_id
1 'polypeptide(L)'
;LVASHRGDEWASTCDALAADDGYRVVQVGSAAEARDAFANMHVDLAIADDGAGLDGPGLLADLRVSHADIVRVLTLDVDTVLAAQELAALALYQFVRRPLDPLQIALVAKRGLEARELARRHRLLSREFKVSSNLFADEHSIPFRPQSQRFEKLVFVSEKMAELCDLARKAARTELPILIQGATGTGKELLARAIHYNSSRRGSPLLVQNCGGMPDDLLQSELFGHKRGAFTGAISDRLGLFRAADGGTVFLDEISDVSPAFQISLLRFLQEGEVKPLGSDKTQHCNVRIIAASNRSLRTLVAQGHYRQDLYFRLRGFELELPALRERPDDIPVLADFFAAKHADVMGRKILGLSAGVSDRLMGFDFPGNVRELENEIRRMVALAKDGEYLTTQNMSPHLAATTPRVQVNGFVTEGATLKDKVESLEKHLVGEVLMRHRWNQSRAAAELGLSRVGLANKIKRYNLDAIE
;
A
#
# COMPACT_ATOMS: atom_id res chain seq x y z
N LEU A 1 -15.99 15.63 -28.10
CA LEU A 1 -17.36 15.97 -28.55
C LEU A 1 -17.46 17.45 -28.87
N VAL A 2 -18.09 17.80 -29.99
CA VAL A 2 -18.43 19.16 -30.36
C VAL A 2 -19.94 19.29 -30.38
N ALA A 3 -20.49 20.08 -29.46
CA ALA A 3 -21.91 20.36 -29.40
C ALA A 3 -22.19 21.76 -29.98
N SER A 4 -22.75 21.82 -31.19
CA SER A 4 -23.14 23.04 -31.85
C SER A 4 -24.25 22.82 -32.85
N HIS A 5 -25.22 23.70 -32.90
CA HIS A 5 -26.28 23.71 -33.92
C HIS A 5 -25.85 24.30 -35.26
N ARG A 6 -24.66 24.91 -35.34
CA ARG A 6 -24.08 25.56 -36.54
C ARG A 6 -23.11 24.62 -37.25
N GLY A 7 -23.64 23.52 -37.83
CA GLY A 7 -22.83 22.44 -38.40
C GLY A 7 -21.80 22.87 -39.43
N ASP A 8 -22.18 23.80 -40.35
CA ASP A 8 -21.31 24.26 -41.46
C ASP A 8 -20.11 25.07 -40.96
N GLU A 9 -20.25 25.85 -39.89
CA GLU A 9 -19.17 26.67 -39.32
C GLU A 9 -18.14 25.83 -38.59
N TRP A 10 -18.54 24.65 -38.09
CA TRP A 10 -17.66 23.73 -37.37
C TRP A 10 -16.97 22.70 -38.28
N ALA A 11 -17.37 22.58 -39.55
CA ALA A 11 -16.83 21.57 -40.46
C ALA A 11 -15.30 21.64 -40.54
N SER A 12 -14.75 22.84 -40.83
CA SER A 12 -13.30 23.05 -40.92
C SER A 12 -12.57 22.84 -39.61
N THR A 13 -13.22 23.14 -38.47
CA THR A 13 -12.66 22.94 -37.13
C THR A 13 -12.67 21.44 -36.77
N CYS A 14 -13.74 20.72 -37.12
CA CYS A 14 -13.81 19.29 -36.96
C CYS A 14 -12.77 18.55 -37.81
N ASP A 15 -12.57 18.99 -39.04
CA ASP A 15 -11.55 18.44 -39.94
C ASP A 15 -10.14 18.71 -39.40
N ALA A 16 -9.86 19.90 -38.88
CA ALA A 16 -8.57 20.23 -38.27
C ALA A 16 -8.30 19.40 -37.00
N LEU A 17 -9.31 19.16 -36.19
CA LEU A 17 -9.20 18.27 -35.01
C LEU A 17 -9.03 16.82 -35.44
N ALA A 18 -9.71 16.35 -36.48
CA ALA A 18 -9.64 14.98 -36.97
C ALA A 18 -8.34 14.69 -37.74
N ALA A 19 -7.67 15.71 -38.27
CA ALA A 19 -6.40 15.58 -38.98
C ALA A 19 -5.23 15.14 -38.06
N ASP A 20 -5.34 15.37 -36.76
CA ASP A 20 -4.40 14.80 -35.79
C ASP A 20 -4.82 13.36 -35.49
N ASP A 21 -4.05 12.35 -35.90
CA ASP A 21 -4.33 10.90 -35.83
C ASP A 21 -4.74 10.37 -34.43
N GLY A 22 -4.79 11.25 -33.42
CA GLY A 22 -5.15 10.94 -32.04
C GLY A 22 -6.60 11.23 -31.66
N TYR A 23 -7.37 12.00 -32.45
CA TYR A 23 -8.70 12.46 -32.02
C TYR A 23 -9.84 11.87 -32.86
N ARG A 24 -10.88 11.43 -32.18
CA ARG A 24 -12.19 11.15 -32.81
C ARG A 24 -13.16 12.26 -32.48
N VAL A 25 -13.54 13.00 -33.48
CA VAL A 25 -14.51 14.09 -33.33
C VAL A 25 -15.93 13.55 -33.51
N VAL A 26 -16.80 13.87 -32.55
CA VAL A 26 -18.23 13.58 -32.62
C VAL A 26 -18.96 14.91 -32.54
N GLN A 27 -19.67 15.27 -33.59
CA GLN A 27 -20.47 16.47 -33.64
C GLN A 27 -21.93 16.15 -33.33
N VAL A 28 -22.57 16.96 -32.49
CA VAL A 28 -23.97 16.84 -32.08
C VAL A 28 -24.66 18.19 -32.20
N GLY A 29 -25.92 18.17 -32.59
CA GLY A 29 -26.69 19.38 -32.85
C GLY A 29 -27.56 19.87 -31.70
N SER A 30 -27.73 19.06 -30.66
CA SER A 30 -28.59 19.35 -29.51
C SER A 30 -28.00 18.92 -28.18
N ALA A 31 -28.48 19.50 -27.09
CA ALA A 31 -28.12 19.09 -25.73
C ALA A 31 -28.60 17.66 -25.40
N ALA A 32 -29.71 17.20 -26.01
CA ALA A 32 -30.20 15.84 -25.83
C ALA A 32 -29.24 14.83 -26.47
N GLU A 33 -28.82 15.04 -27.71
CA GLU A 33 -27.84 14.22 -28.41
C GLU A 33 -26.49 14.23 -27.68
N ALA A 34 -26.09 15.38 -27.12
CA ALA A 34 -24.87 15.46 -26.33
C ALA A 34 -24.95 14.56 -25.08
N ARG A 35 -26.06 14.61 -24.33
CA ARG A 35 -26.24 13.76 -23.16
C ARG A 35 -26.27 12.27 -23.51
N ASP A 36 -26.91 11.92 -24.62
CA ASP A 36 -26.91 10.54 -25.11
C ASP A 36 -25.50 10.07 -25.52
N ALA A 37 -24.73 10.93 -26.16
CA ALA A 37 -23.33 10.66 -26.48
C ALA A 37 -22.48 10.44 -25.22
N PHE A 38 -22.67 11.22 -24.14
CA PHE A 38 -21.98 11.03 -22.87
C PHE A 38 -22.41 9.75 -22.16
N ALA A 39 -23.65 9.30 -22.31
CA ALA A 39 -24.13 8.06 -21.72
C ALA A 39 -23.55 6.82 -22.41
N ASN A 40 -23.36 6.90 -23.74
CA ASN A 40 -23.01 5.75 -24.58
C ASN A 40 -21.54 5.69 -24.99
N MET A 41 -20.75 6.77 -24.79
CA MET A 41 -19.35 6.82 -25.16
C MET A 41 -18.52 7.60 -24.17
N HIS A 42 -17.24 7.28 -24.07
CA HIS A 42 -16.30 8.07 -23.29
C HIS A 42 -15.89 9.32 -24.05
N VAL A 43 -16.00 10.46 -23.39
CA VAL A 43 -15.60 11.76 -23.96
C VAL A 43 -14.49 12.36 -23.10
N ASP A 44 -13.36 12.69 -23.71
CA ASP A 44 -12.20 13.29 -23.02
C ASP A 44 -12.27 14.82 -22.99
N LEU A 45 -12.87 15.40 -24.01
CA LEU A 45 -13.01 16.85 -24.18
C LEU A 45 -14.38 17.18 -24.78
N ALA A 46 -15.06 18.14 -24.20
CA ALA A 46 -16.32 18.70 -24.69
C ALA A 46 -16.12 20.17 -25.07
N ILE A 47 -16.43 20.50 -26.29
CA ILE A 47 -16.56 21.89 -26.78
C ILE A 47 -18.03 22.17 -26.96
N ALA A 48 -18.59 23.08 -26.20
CA ALA A 48 -19.99 23.51 -26.33
C ALA A 48 -20.09 24.92 -26.83
N ASP A 49 -21.00 25.13 -27.77
CA ASP A 49 -21.29 26.41 -28.34
C ASP A 49 -22.43 27.09 -27.57
N ASP A 50 -22.28 28.39 -27.31
CA ASP A 50 -23.38 29.20 -26.76
C ASP A 50 -24.08 29.94 -27.92
N GLY A 51 -25.35 29.62 -28.13
CA GLY A 51 -26.13 30.21 -29.24
C GLY A 51 -27.57 29.73 -29.28
N ALA A 52 -28.36 30.38 -30.16
CA ALA A 52 -29.78 30.10 -30.31
C ALA A 52 -30.04 28.63 -30.70
N GLY A 53 -30.48 27.79 -29.75
CA GLY A 53 -30.77 26.40 -29.94
C GLY A 53 -29.94 25.43 -29.11
N LEU A 54 -28.83 25.88 -28.54
CA LEU A 54 -28.00 25.06 -27.63
C LEU A 54 -27.60 25.88 -26.40
N ASP A 55 -28.00 25.48 -25.24
CA ASP A 55 -27.50 26.02 -23.95
C ASP A 55 -26.15 25.37 -23.64
N GLY A 56 -25.08 25.93 -24.22
CA GLY A 56 -23.72 25.47 -24.01
C GLY A 56 -23.28 25.54 -22.53
N PRO A 57 -23.49 26.68 -21.84
CA PRO A 57 -23.22 26.81 -20.43
C PRO A 57 -23.95 25.76 -19.56
N GLY A 58 -25.26 25.56 -19.78
CA GLY A 58 -26.04 24.57 -19.05
C GLY A 58 -25.53 23.14 -19.27
N LEU A 59 -25.20 22.78 -20.53
CA LEU A 59 -24.61 21.48 -20.84
C LEU A 59 -23.28 21.24 -20.12
N LEU A 60 -22.40 22.25 -20.10
CA LEU A 60 -21.09 22.13 -19.43
C LEU A 60 -21.21 22.14 -17.90
N ALA A 61 -22.26 22.77 -17.35
CA ALA A 61 -22.58 22.70 -15.92
C ALA A 61 -23.03 21.28 -15.52
N ASP A 62 -23.89 20.64 -16.32
CA ASP A 62 -24.32 19.27 -16.13
C ASP A 62 -23.12 18.30 -16.16
N LEU A 63 -22.19 18.51 -17.10
CA LEU A 63 -20.97 17.72 -17.23
C LEU A 63 -20.01 17.89 -16.07
N ARG A 64 -19.97 19.04 -15.42
CA ARG A 64 -19.16 19.25 -14.21
C ARG A 64 -19.57 18.28 -13.09
N VAL A 65 -20.84 18.00 -12.95
CA VAL A 65 -21.38 17.15 -11.89
C VAL A 65 -21.26 15.67 -12.26
N SER A 66 -21.66 15.32 -13.48
CA SER A 66 -21.73 13.92 -13.93
C SER A 66 -20.37 13.36 -14.39
N HIS A 67 -19.52 14.19 -14.99
CA HIS A 67 -18.25 13.81 -15.62
C HIS A 67 -17.15 14.82 -15.29
N ALA A 68 -16.75 14.90 -14.02
CA ALA A 68 -15.83 15.93 -13.52
C ALA A 68 -14.46 15.98 -14.23
N ASP A 69 -14.03 14.86 -14.81
CA ASP A 69 -12.71 14.72 -15.45
C ASP A 69 -12.66 15.16 -16.93
N ILE A 70 -13.79 15.53 -17.53
CA ILE A 70 -13.83 16.00 -18.92
C ILE A 70 -13.26 17.43 -19.03
N VAL A 71 -12.40 17.65 -20.02
CA VAL A 71 -11.94 19.02 -20.39
C VAL A 71 -13.10 19.76 -21.03
N ARG A 72 -13.46 20.91 -20.49
CA ARG A 72 -14.62 21.71 -20.91
C ARG A 72 -14.14 23.00 -21.56
N VAL A 73 -14.56 23.20 -22.81
CA VAL A 73 -14.30 24.42 -23.59
C VAL A 73 -15.63 25.02 -24.03
N LEU A 74 -15.80 26.31 -23.82
CA LEU A 74 -16.99 27.05 -24.23
C LEU A 74 -16.63 28.00 -25.39
N THR A 75 -17.46 28.02 -26.43
CA THR A 75 -17.33 29.02 -27.49
C THR A 75 -18.43 30.06 -27.33
N LEU A 76 -18.07 31.33 -27.44
CA LEU A 76 -18.94 32.46 -27.19
C LEU A 76 -18.99 33.40 -28.43
N ASP A 77 -20.15 33.97 -28.70
CA ASP A 77 -20.26 35.06 -29.67
C ASP A 77 -19.54 36.31 -29.15
N VAL A 78 -19.11 37.22 -30.08
CA VAL A 78 -18.33 38.40 -29.73
C VAL A 78 -19.04 39.29 -28.71
N ASP A 79 -20.37 39.39 -28.82
CA ASP A 79 -21.21 40.26 -28.00
C ASP A 79 -21.69 39.60 -26.71
N THR A 80 -21.41 38.30 -26.51
CA THR A 80 -21.84 37.59 -25.30
C THR A 80 -20.95 37.97 -24.12
N VAL A 81 -21.56 38.52 -23.06
CA VAL A 81 -20.89 38.86 -21.80
C VAL A 81 -21.45 37.96 -20.71
N LEU A 82 -20.67 36.98 -20.31
CA LEU A 82 -20.95 36.16 -19.13
C LEU A 82 -20.28 36.77 -17.89
N ALA A 83 -20.97 36.77 -16.76
CA ALA A 83 -20.40 37.24 -15.52
C ALA A 83 -19.23 36.33 -15.10
N ALA A 84 -18.18 36.89 -14.46
CA ALA A 84 -17.02 36.12 -14.01
C ALA A 84 -17.41 34.97 -13.04
N GLN A 85 -18.50 35.17 -12.27
CA GLN A 85 -19.03 34.16 -11.39
C GLN A 85 -19.64 32.95 -12.14
N GLU A 86 -20.32 33.20 -13.27
CA GLU A 86 -20.90 32.16 -14.12
C GLU A 86 -19.80 31.35 -14.79
N LEU A 87 -18.77 32.00 -15.34
CA LEU A 87 -17.61 31.32 -15.93
C LEU A 87 -16.87 30.47 -14.90
N ALA A 88 -16.69 30.96 -13.67
CA ALA A 88 -16.07 30.21 -12.59
C ALA A 88 -16.92 28.99 -12.17
N ALA A 89 -18.25 29.12 -12.22
CA ALA A 89 -19.16 28.02 -11.90
C ALA A 89 -19.09 26.87 -12.90
N LEU A 90 -18.72 27.11 -14.14
CA LEU A 90 -18.61 26.08 -15.20
C LEU A 90 -17.31 25.27 -15.10
N ALA A 91 -16.32 25.75 -14.35
CA ALA A 91 -14.99 25.14 -14.26
C ALA A 91 -14.40 24.81 -15.65
N LEU A 92 -14.44 25.79 -16.54
CA LEU A 92 -13.93 25.68 -17.90
C LEU A 92 -12.40 25.54 -17.89
N TYR A 93 -11.88 24.76 -18.82
CA TYR A 93 -10.46 24.80 -19.16
C TYR A 93 -10.12 26.14 -19.87
N GLN A 94 -10.95 26.49 -20.87
CA GLN A 94 -10.83 27.73 -21.60
C GLN A 94 -12.17 28.09 -22.28
N PHE A 95 -12.36 29.40 -22.58
CA PHE A 95 -13.36 29.84 -23.53
C PHE A 95 -12.70 30.44 -24.77
N VAL A 96 -13.37 30.31 -25.92
CA VAL A 96 -12.91 30.83 -27.20
C VAL A 96 -13.98 31.74 -27.77
N ARG A 97 -13.60 32.90 -28.27
CA ARG A 97 -14.53 33.84 -28.90
C ARG A 97 -14.55 33.66 -30.42
N ARG A 98 -15.68 33.91 -31.04
CA ARG A 98 -15.83 33.94 -32.49
C ARG A 98 -15.14 35.18 -33.08
N PRO A 99 -14.67 35.12 -34.36
CA PRO A 99 -14.76 33.98 -35.29
C PRO A 99 -13.84 32.82 -34.83
N LEU A 100 -14.26 31.59 -35.09
CA LEU A 100 -13.51 30.39 -34.70
C LEU A 100 -12.32 30.22 -35.66
N ASP A 101 -11.13 30.16 -35.08
CA ASP A 101 -9.91 29.72 -35.78
C ASP A 101 -9.70 28.23 -35.53
N PRO A 102 -9.74 27.37 -36.57
CA PRO A 102 -9.54 25.91 -36.42
C PRO A 102 -8.21 25.55 -35.74
N LEU A 103 -7.14 26.28 -36.04
CA LEU A 103 -5.82 26.04 -35.43
C LEU A 103 -5.82 26.42 -33.95
N GLN A 104 -6.48 27.50 -33.57
CA GLN A 104 -6.62 27.90 -32.17
C GLN A 104 -7.40 26.86 -31.37
N ILE A 105 -8.51 26.35 -31.91
CA ILE A 105 -9.31 25.31 -31.23
C ILE A 105 -8.52 23.99 -31.10
N ALA A 106 -7.81 23.60 -32.16
CA ALA A 106 -6.96 22.42 -32.10
C ALA A 106 -5.86 22.53 -31.01
N LEU A 107 -5.24 23.74 -30.92
CA LEU A 107 -4.24 23.99 -29.88
C LEU A 107 -4.85 23.98 -28.46
N VAL A 108 -6.03 24.57 -28.27
CA VAL A 108 -6.78 24.56 -26.99
C VAL A 108 -7.14 23.14 -26.60
N ALA A 109 -7.64 22.34 -27.53
CA ALA A 109 -7.97 20.93 -27.31
C ALA A 109 -6.73 20.13 -26.88
N LYS A 110 -5.63 20.27 -27.61
CA LYS A 110 -4.38 19.59 -27.30
C LYS A 110 -3.85 19.93 -25.91
N ARG A 111 -3.73 21.23 -25.61
CA ARG A 111 -3.27 21.70 -24.29
C ARG A 111 -4.20 21.30 -23.17
N GLY A 112 -5.52 21.29 -23.38
CA GLY A 112 -6.49 20.85 -22.40
C GLY A 112 -6.33 19.37 -22.06
N LEU A 113 -6.15 18.52 -23.06
CA LEU A 113 -5.91 17.09 -22.89
C LEU A 113 -4.56 16.78 -22.21
N GLU A 114 -3.50 17.52 -22.59
CA GLU A 114 -2.19 17.43 -21.94
C GLU A 114 -2.26 17.84 -20.45
N ALA A 115 -2.95 18.95 -20.15
CA ALA A 115 -3.15 19.41 -18.77
C ALA A 115 -3.96 18.42 -17.93
N ARG A 116 -4.97 17.77 -18.52
CA ARG A 116 -5.75 16.71 -17.88
C ARG A 116 -4.88 15.51 -17.56
N GLU A 117 -4.06 15.06 -18.50
CA GLU A 117 -3.16 13.92 -18.29
C GLU A 117 -2.11 14.25 -17.22
N LEU A 118 -1.54 15.46 -17.23
CA LEU A 118 -0.64 15.92 -16.18
C LEU A 118 -1.32 15.96 -14.80
N ALA A 119 -2.56 16.48 -14.73
CA ALA A 119 -3.33 16.49 -13.48
C ALA A 119 -3.66 15.08 -12.98
N ARG A 120 -3.93 14.14 -13.89
CA ARG A 120 -4.12 12.71 -13.56
C ARG A 120 -2.84 12.10 -13.02
N ARG A 121 -1.70 12.33 -13.68
CA ARG A 121 -0.39 11.91 -13.22
C ARG A 121 -0.07 12.49 -11.84
N HIS A 122 -0.31 13.78 -11.66
CA HIS A 122 -0.13 14.47 -10.37
C HIS A 122 -1.04 13.89 -9.28
N ARG A 123 -2.29 13.54 -9.58
CA ARG A 123 -3.22 12.90 -8.61
C ARG A 123 -2.73 11.51 -8.18
N LEU A 124 -2.21 10.69 -9.11
CA LEU A 124 -1.61 9.39 -8.80
C LEU A 124 -0.40 9.57 -7.88
N LEU A 125 0.52 10.48 -8.25
CA LEU A 125 1.70 10.80 -7.44
C LEU A 125 1.33 11.40 -6.09
N SER A 126 0.31 12.26 -6.02
CA SER A 126 -0.16 12.89 -4.78
C SER A 126 -0.88 11.91 -3.86
N ARG A 127 -1.57 10.89 -4.38
CA ARG A 127 -2.10 9.80 -3.55
C ARG A 127 -0.97 9.03 -2.87
N GLU A 128 0.06 8.67 -3.62
CA GLU A 128 1.25 8.02 -3.06
C GLU A 128 2.00 8.94 -2.10
N PHE A 129 2.12 10.23 -2.41
CA PHE A 129 2.73 11.21 -1.53
C PHE A 129 1.93 11.42 -0.24
N LYS A 130 0.58 11.49 -0.29
CA LYS A 130 -0.28 11.55 0.90
C LYS A 130 -0.22 10.26 1.72
N VAL A 131 -0.21 9.09 1.08
CA VAL A 131 0.02 7.82 1.78
C VAL A 131 1.40 7.84 2.43
N SER A 132 2.42 8.34 1.74
CA SER A 132 3.77 8.50 2.27
C SER A 132 3.82 9.56 3.39
N SER A 133 3.25 10.76 3.20
CA SER A 133 3.30 11.83 4.20
C SER A 133 2.48 11.53 5.46
N ASN A 134 1.29 10.95 5.33
CA ASN A 134 0.53 10.44 6.49
C ASN A 134 1.26 9.30 7.19
N LEU A 135 2.08 8.58 6.41
CA LEU A 135 2.97 7.59 6.96
C LEU A 135 4.16 8.25 7.72
N PHE A 136 4.58 9.47 7.47
CA PHE A 136 5.72 10.12 8.11
C PHE A 136 5.37 11.20 9.14
N ALA A 137 4.11 11.68 9.20
CA ALA A 137 3.76 12.89 9.93
C ALA A 137 3.69 12.75 11.46
N ASP A 138 3.39 11.58 12.04
CA ASP A 138 2.94 11.50 13.44
C ASP A 138 3.75 10.58 14.38
N GLU A 139 4.89 10.05 13.98
CA GLU A 139 5.56 9.01 14.78
C GLU A 139 6.63 9.49 15.78
N HIS A 140 6.88 10.80 15.88
CA HIS A 140 7.95 11.32 16.77
C HIS A 140 7.56 11.36 18.26
N SER A 141 6.29 11.17 18.59
CA SER A 141 5.77 11.27 19.96
C SER A 141 5.42 9.93 20.64
N ILE A 142 5.53 8.80 19.93
CA ILE A 142 5.21 7.49 20.49
C ILE A 142 6.36 7.01 21.38
N PRO A 143 6.13 6.71 22.67
CA PRO A 143 7.17 6.20 23.56
C PRO A 143 7.77 4.89 23.02
N PHE A 144 9.07 4.88 22.89
CA PHE A 144 9.82 3.77 22.32
C PHE A 144 10.52 2.98 23.41
N ARG A 145 10.44 1.65 23.38
CA ARG A 145 11.22 0.83 24.32
C ARG A 145 12.72 0.99 23.99
N PRO A 146 13.61 1.16 24.99
CA PRO A 146 15.04 1.44 24.76
C PRO A 146 15.76 0.40 23.92
N GLN A 147 15.26 -0.82 23.82
CA GLN A 147 15.87 -1.95 23.10
C GLN A 147 15.31 -2.13 21.67
N SER A 148 14.27 -1.41 21.28
CA SER A 148 13.67 -1.59 19.96
C SER A 148 14.48 -0.88 18.87
N GLN A 149 14.50 -1.49 17.69
CA GLN A 149 15.17 -0.98 16.49
C GLN A 149 14.12 -0.54 15.47
N ARG A 150 14.53 0.37 14.59
CA ARG A 150 13.71 0.84 13.48
C ARG A 150 14.42 0.75 12.15
N PHE A 151 13.68 0.35 11.14
CA PHE A 151 14.03 0.59 9.76
C PHE A 151 12.82 1.25 9.07
N GLU A 152 12.87 2.57 8.97
CA GLU A 152 11.73 3.42 8.65
C GLU A 152 10.56 3.13 9.64
N LYS A 153 9.48 2.54 9.15
CA LYS A 153 8.30 2.18 9.95
C LYS A 153 8.28 0.75 10.47
N LEU A 154 9.25 -0.04 10.09
CA LEU A 154 9.41 -1.37 10.65
C LEU A 154 9.99 -1.25 12.05
N VAL A 155 9.25 -1.71 13.04
CA VAL A 155 9.63 -1.77 14.45
C VAL A 155 9.88 -3.23 14.81
N PHE A 156 11.01 -3.51 15.45
CA PHE A 156 11.42 -4.87 15.81
C PHE A 156 12.48 -4.86 16.92
N VAL A 157 12.67 -6.03 17.52
CA VAL A 157 13.73 -6.31 18.50
C VAL A 157 14.51 -7.57 18.11
N SER A 158 13.86 -8.48 17.38
CA SER A 158 14.43 -9.77 17.02
C SER A 158 15.66 -9.63 16.12
N GLU A 159 16.67 -10.46 16.36
CA GLU A 159 17.92 -10.52 15.58
C GLU A 159 17.64 -10.87 14.11
N LYS A 160 16.70 -11.79 13.84
CA LYS A 160 16.28 -12.14 12.48
C LYS A 160 15.82 -10.94 11.67
N MET A 161 15.06 -10.01 12.30
CA MET A 161 14.62 -8.79 11.62
C MET A 161 15.78 -7.79 11.49
N ALA A 162 16.70 -7.73 12.45
CA ALA A 162 17.89 -6.88 12.35
C ALA A 162 18.75 -7.28 11.15
N GLU A 163 19.08 -8.57 11.01
CA GLU A 163 19.84 -9.12 9.87
C GLU A 163 19.14 -8.85 8.54
N LEU A 164 17.82 -9.08 8.47
CA LEU A 164 17.02 -8.81 7.28
C LEU A 164 17.07 -7.33 6.91
N CYS A 165 16.91 -6.43 7.87
CA CYS A 165 16.94 -4.99 7.64
C CYS A 165 18.34 -4.52 7.21
N ASP A 166 19.42 -5.11 7.72
CA ASP A 166 20.78 -4.83 7.28
C ASP A 166 21.02 -5.28 5.82
N LEU A 167 20.49 -6.45 5.45
CA LEU A 167 20.52 -6.91 4.07
C LEU A 167 19.70 -5.99 3.17
N ALA A 168 18.52 -5.55 3.63
CA ALA A 168 17.66 -4.62 2.92
C ALA A 168 18.33 -3.24 2.70
N ARG A 169 19.08 -2.73 3.70
CA ARG A 169 19.88 -1.50 3.55
C ARG A 169 20.97 -1.65 2.48
N LYS A 170 21.65 -2.80 2.43
CA LYS A 170 22.62 -3.10 1.37
C LYS A 170 21.96 -3.18 0.00
N ALA A 171 20.83 -3.89 -0.11
CA ALA A 171 20.06 -4.00 -1.34
C ALA A 171 19.52 -2.64 -1.81
N ALA A 172 19.11 -1.75 -0.89
CA ALA A 172 18.62 -0.40 -1.21
C ALA A 172 19.64 0.43 -2.01
N ARG A 173 20.93 0.25 -1.76
CA ARG A 173 22.02 0.99 -2.43
C ARG A 173 22.31 0.51 -3.86
N THR A 174 21.66 -0.54 -4.32
CA THR A 174 21.83 -1.11 -5.67
C THR A 174 20.62 -0.81 -6.53
N GLU A 175 20.78 -0.91 -7.85
CA GLU A 175 19.68 -0.82 -8.81
C GLU A 175 19.08 -2.20 -9.17
N LEU A 176 19.55 -3.27 -8.54
CA LEU A 176 19.06 -4.62 -8.79
C LEU A 176 17.59 -4.77 -8.39
N PRO A 177 16.82 -5.60 -9.10
CA PRO A 177 15.48 -6.00 -8.66
C PRO A 177 15.53 -6.70 -7.30
N ILE A 178 14.50 -6.50 -6.49
CA ILE A 178 14.40 -7.08 -5.15
C ILE A 178 13.13 -7.92 -5.08
N LEU A 179 13.27 -9.17 -4.65
CA LEU A 179 12.17 -10.07 -4.38
C LEU A 179 11.99 -10.19 -2.86
N ILE A 180 10.82 -9.80 -2.36
CA ILE A 180 10.44 -9.91 -0.96
C ILE A 180 9.47 -11.07 -0.80
N GLN A 181 9.85 -12.10 -0.07
CA GLN A 181 8.97 -13.22 0.24
C GLN A 181 8.54 -13.19 1.71
N GLY A 182 7.37 -13.71 2.02
CA GLY A 182 6.86 -13.82 3.39
C GLY A 182 5.35 -13.95 3.42
N ALA A 183 4.82 -14.55 4.47
CA ALA A 183 3.38 -14.77 4.64
C ALA A 183 2.58 -13.46 4.57
N THR A 184 1.27 -13.57 4.35
CA THR A 184 0.38 -12.40 4.36
C THR A 184 0.43 -11.70 5.72
N GLY A 185 0.47 -10.36 5.70
CA GLY A 185 0.46 -9.55 6.93
C GLY A 185 1.81 -9.43 7.66
N THR A 186 2.93 -9.91 7.10
CA THR A 186 4.27 -9.82 7.74
C THR A 186 4.91 -8.44 7.63
N GLY A 187 4.44 -7.56 6.71
CA GLY A 187 4.97 -6.21 6.50
C GLY A 187 5.78 -6.01 5.22
N LYS A 188 5.58 -6.85 4.18
CA LYS A 188 6.30 -6.78 2.89
C LYS A 188 6.26 -5.39 2.24
N GLU A 189 5.11 -4.73 2.24
CA GLU A 189 4.95 -3.38 1.69
C GLU A 189 5.77 -2.35 2.48
N LEU A 190 5.77 -2.43 3.83
CA LEU A 190 6.59 -1.53 4.66
C LEU A 190 8.08 -1.71 4.38
N LEU A 191 8.53 -2.95 4.18
CA LEU A 191 9.93 -3.24 3.80
C LEU A 191 10.26 -2.68 2.42
N ALA A 192 9.37 -2.84 1.42
CA ALA A 192 9.56 -2.28 0.09
C ALA A 192 9.68 -0.74 0.12
N ARG A 193 8.82 -0.08 0.90
CA ARG A 193 8.88 1.38 1.12
C ARG A 193 10.18 1.78 1.82
N ALA A 194 10.58 1.06 2.88
CA ALA A 194 11.84 1.32 3.57
C ALA A 194 13.05 1.19 2.63
N ILE A 195 13.07 0.20 1.75
CA ILE A 195 14.11 0.01 0.73
C ILE A 195 14.14 1.21 -0.23
N HIS A 196 12.99 1.62 -0.74
CA HIS A 196 12.92 2.77 -1.65
C HIS A 196 13.44 4.06 -1.02
N TYR A 197 12.99 4.41 0.19
CA TYR A 197 13.39 5.65 0.87
C TYR A 197 14.85 5.66 1.33
N ASN A 198 15.50 4.49 1.41
CA ASN A 198 16.93 4.36 1.67
C ASN A 198 17.77 4.15 0.39
N SER A 199 17.19 4.35 -0.79
CA SER A 199 17.85 4.18 -2.09
C SER A 199 18.29 5.51 -2.71
N SER A 200 19.05 5.41 -3.83
CA SER A 200 19.38 6.55 -4.71
C SER A 200 18.13 7.25 -5.26
N ARG A 201 17.01 6.51 -5.39
CA ARG A 201 15.74 6.98 -5.95
C ARG A 201 14.74 7.50 -4.90
N ARG A 202 15.16 7.78 -3.68
CA ARG A 202 14.29 8.24 -2.57
C ARG A 202 13.48 9.50 -2.86
N GLY A 203 13.97 10.36 -3.75
CA GLY A 203 13.29 11.59 -4.20
C GLY A 203 12.41 11.40 -5.43
N SER A 204 12.39 10.20 -6.00
CA SER A 204 11.59 9.83 -7.19
C SER A 204 10.31 9.10 -6.76
N PRO A 205 9.30 8.96 -7.66
CA PRO A 205 8.04 8.30 -7.30
C PRO A 205 8.24 6.81 -6.96
N LEU A 206 7.54 6.36 -5.92
CA LEU A 206 7.29 4.95 -5.63
C LEU A 206 5.82 4.65 -5.97
N LEU A 207 5.58 3.88 -7.02
CA LEU A 207 4.23 3.47 -7.38
C LEU A 207 4.00 2.02 -6.99
N VAL A 208 2.83 1.76 -6.41
CA VAL A 208 2.45 0.45 -5.85
C VAL A 208 1.34 -0.16 -6.71
N GLN A 209 1.52 -1.42 -7.09
CA GLN A 209 0.49 -2.21 -7.77
C GLN A 209 0.32 -3.55 -7.06
N ASN A 210 -0.89 -3.82 -6.61
CA ASN A 210 -1.27 -5.18 -6.22
C ASN A 210 -1.67 -5.95 -7.49
N CYS A 211 -1.02 -7.10 -7.72
CA CYS A 211 -1.24 -7.96 -8.89
C CYS A 211 -2.27 -9.07 -8.60
N GLY A 212 -2.64 -9.28 -7.33
CA GLY A 212 -3.59 -10.31 -6.93
C GLY A 212 -5.04 -9.92 -7.20
N GLY A 213 -5.87 -10.89 -7.61
CA GLY A 213 -7.31 -10.72 -7.76
C GLY A 213 -7.78 -9.78 -8.88
N MET A 214 -6.89 -9.28 -9.72
CA MET A 214 -7.21 -8.42 -10.86
C MET A 214 -7.25 -9.24 -12.16
N PRO A 215 -8.25 -9.04 -13.04
CA PRO A 215 -8.25 -9.64 -14.39
C PRO A 215 -7.00 -9.22 -15.18
N ASP A 216 -6.44 -10.16 -15.93
CA ASP A 216 -5.18 -9.99 -16.68
C ASP A 216 -5.15 -8.76 -17.59
N ASP A 217 -6.22 -8.55 -18.38
CA ASP A 217 -6.31 -7.42 -19.31
C ASP A 217 -6.26 -6.09 -18.57
N LEU A 218 -6.88 -6.02 -17.39
CA LEU A 218 -6.83 -4.83 -16.54
C LEU A 218 -5.45 -4.65 -15.93
N LEU A 219 -4.80 -5.70 -15.43
CA LEU A 219 -3.47 -5.63 -14.87
C LEU A 219 -2.43 -5.21 -15.92
N GLN A 220 -2.50 -5.78 -17.13
CA GLN A 220 -1.63 -5.38 -18.23
C GLN A 220 -1.87 -3.92 -18.63
N SER A 221 -3.13 -3.51 -18.72
CA SER A 221 -3.51 -2.13 -19.01
C SER A 221 -3.04 -1.15 -17.93
N GLU A 222 -3.12 -1.53 -16.64
CA GLU A 222 -2.64 -0.70 -15.52
C GLU A 222 -1.12 -0.49 -15.59
N LEU A 223 -0.36 -1.55 -15.82
CA LEU A 223 1.10 -1.51 -15.78
C LEU A 223 1.73 -1.00 -17.08
N PHE A 224 1.32 -1.54 -18.23
CA PHE A 224 1.93 -1.22 -19.52
C PHE A 224 1.22 -0.08 -20.26
N GLY A 225 -0.04 0.21 -19.87
CA GLY A 225 -0.89 1.15 -20.59
C GLY A 225 -1.57 0.51 -21.79
N HIS A 226 -2.47 1.24 -22.41
CA HIS A 226 -3.14 0.81 -23.62
C HIS A 226 -3.46 1.98 -24.54
N LYS A 227 -3.59 1.66 -25.82
CA LYS A 227 -4.18 2.52 -26.83
C LYS A 227 -5.68 2.27 -26.88
N ARG A 228 -6.42 3.30 -27.24
CA ARG A 228 -7.84 3.22 -27.47
C ARG A 228 -8.18 2.11 -28.46
N GLY A 229 -9.18 1.30 -28.13
CA GLY A 229 -9.60 0.17 -28.97
C GLY A 229 -8.77 -1.10 -28.79
N ALA A 230 -7.80 -1.12 -27.86
CA ALA A 230 -6.95 -2.30 -27.63
C ALA A 230 -7.72 -3.52 -27.09
N PHE A 231 -8.84 -3.28 -26.38
CA PHE A 231 -9.76 -4.33 -25.88
C PHE A 231 -11.16 -3.73 -25.68
N THR A 232 -12.17 -4.58 -25.46
CA THR A 232 -13.53 -4.16 -25.16
C THR A 232 -13.56 -3.34 -23.88
N GLY A 233 -13.84 -2.02 -23.98
CA GLY A 233 -13.77 -1.08 -22.86
C GLY A 233 -12.53 -0.16 -22.86
N ALA A 234 -11.59 -0.32 -23.78
CA ALA A 234 -10.47 0.60 -23.98
C ALA A 234 -10.93 1.87 -24.71
N ILE A 235 -11.58 2.76 -24.00
CA ILE A 235 -12.28 3.95 -24.54
C ILE A 235 -11.30 5.11 -24.78
N SER A 236 -10.19 5.18 -24.04
CA SER A 236 -9.15 6.21 -24.13
C SER A 236 -7.76 5.60 -24.00
N ASP A 237 -6.74 6.35 -24.44
CA ASP A 237 -5.35 5.99 -24.19
C ASP A 237 -5.02 6.01 -22.71
N ARG A 238 -4.23 5.04 -22.23
CA ARG A 238 -3.72 5.00 -20.85
C ARG A 238 -2.20 4.92 -20.84
N LEU A 239 -1.57 5.77 -20.02
CA LEU A 239 -0.10 5.87 -19.95
C LEU A 239 0.58 4.60 -19.41
N GLY A 240 -0.04 3.91 -18.45
CA GLY A 240 0.55 2.79 -17.72
C GLY A 240 1.50 3.20 -16.60
N LEU A 241 1.60 2.32 -15.58
CA LEU A 241 2.31 2.59 -14.34
C LEU A 241 3.84 2.68 -14.56
N PHE A 242 4.41 1.81 -15.40
CA PHE A 242 5.85 1.84 -15.66
C PHE A 242 6.30 3.15 -16.29
N ARG A 243 5.53 3.69 -17.23
CA ARG A 243 5.82 5.01 -17.81
C ARG A 243 5.59 6.16 -16.84
N ALA A 244 4.59 6.03 -15.96
CA ALA A 244 4.33 7.02 -14.90
C ALA A 244 5.43 7.03 -13.84
N ALA A 245 6.10 5.90 -13.62
CA ALA A 245 7.19 5.71 -12.66
C ALA A 245 8.59 5.89 -13.25
N ASP A 246 8.71 6.40 -14.46
CA ASP A 246 10.02 6.57 -15.11
C ASP A 246 10.99 7.39 -14.24
N GLY A 247 12.21 6.89 -14.04
CA GLY A 247 13.18 7.40 -13.09
C GLY A 247 12.93 7.00 -11.62
N GLY A 248 11.81 6.33 -11.33
CA GLY A 248 11.37 5.95 -9.98
C GLY A 248 11.45 4.45 -9.68
N THR A 249 10.55 3.99 -8.81
CA THR A 249 10.45 2.60 -8.37
C THR A 249 8.99 2.13 -8.49
N VAL A 250 8.80 0.89 -8.93
CA VAL A 250 7.50 0.21 -8.90
C VAL A 250 7.58 -0.96 -7.92
N PHE A 251 6.64 -1.00 -7.01
CA PHE A 251 6.42 -2.13 -6.11
C PHE A 251 5.25 -2.96 -6.63
N LEU A 252 5.52 -4.24 -6.93
CA LEU A 252 4.55 -5.22 -7.40
C LEU A 252 4.24 -6.19 -6.26
N ASP A 253 3.07 -6.08 -5.63
CA ASP A 253 2.64 -7.01 -4.59
C ASP A 253 1.86 -8.20 -5.20
N GLU A 254 1.93 -9.35 -4.52
CA GLU A 254 1.27 -10.60 -4.92
C GLU A 254 1.67 -11.09 -6.33
N ILE A 255 2.95 -10.95 -6.68
CA ILE A 255 3.48 -11.31 -8.02
C ILE A 255 3.36 -12.82 -8.31
N SER A 256 3.05 -13.66 -7.32
CA SER A 256 2.79 -15.10 -7.48
C SER A 256 1.50 -15.43 -8.24
N ASP A 257 0.55 -14.49 -8.28
CA ASP A 257 -0.81 -14.74 -8.73
C ASP A 257 -1.06 -14.26 -10.18
N VAL A 258 0.00 -13.86 -10.87
CA VAL A 258 -0.06 -13.35 -12.25
C VAL A 258 -0.08 -14.47 -13.28
N SER A 259 -0.79 -14.23 -14.38
CA SER A 259 -0.91 -15.18 -15.49
C SER A 259 0.40 -15.43 -16.24
N PRO A 260 0.50 -16.53 -16.98
CA PRO A 260 1.64 -16.80 -17.85
C PRO A 260 1.87 -15.71 -18.91
N ALA A 261 0.82 -15.11 -19.44
CA ALA A 261 0.92 -14.03 -20.42
C ALA A 261 1.54 -12.77 -19.81
N PHE A 262 1.10 -12.42 -18.59
CA PHE A 262 1.68 -11.31 -17.85
C PHE A 262 3.16 -11.57 -17.48
N GLN A 263 3.51 -12.79 -17.09
CA GLN A 263 4.90 -13.17 -16.78
C GLN A 263 5.82 -12.91 -17.97
N ILE A 264 5.38 -13.17 -19.20
CA ILE A 264 6.15 -12.91 -20.44
C ILE A 264 6.34 -11.40 -20.63
N SER A 265 5.30 -10.61 -20.45
CA SER A 265 5.34 -9.16 -20.62
C SER A 265 6.27 -8.50 -19.58
N LEU A 266 6.19 -8.95 -18.33
CA LEU A 266 7.07 -8.46 -17.26
C LEU A 266 8.53 -8.87 -17.49
N LEU A 267 8.79 -10.08 -17.97
CA LEU A 267 10.15 -10.54 -18.30
C LEU A 267 10.80 -9.65 -19.37
N ARG A 268 10.08 -9.35 -20.44
CA ARG A 268 10.55 -8.44 -21.49
C ARG A 268 10.90 -7.06 -20.93
N PHE A 269 10.01 -6.51 -20.11
CA PHE A 269 10.26 -5.24 -19.45
C PHE A 269 11.53 -5.27 -18.57
N LEU A 270 11.73 -6.32 -17.77
CA LEU A 270 12.91 -6.46 -16.92
C LEU A 270 14.22 -6.68 -17.71
N GLN A 271 14.14 -7.21 -18.93
CA GLN A 271 15.30 -7.47 -19.79
C GLN A 271 15.71 -6.23 -20.59
N GLU A 272 14.74 -5.56 -21.19
CA GLU A 272 14.94 -4.54 -22.21
C GLU A 272 14.65 -3.12 -21.69
N GLY A 273 13.93 -2.98 -20.58
CA GLY A 273 13.46 -1.69 -20.07
C GLY A 273 12.38 -1.06 -20.95
N GLU A 274 11.78 -1.87 -21.85
CA GLU A 274 10.82 -1.39 -22.84
C GLU A 274 9.39 -1.69 -22.43
N VAL A 275 8.53 -0.69 -22.57
CA VAL A 275 7.08 -0.80 -22.39
C VAL A 275 6.41 -0.71 -23.75
N LYS A 276 5.64 -1.75 -24.09
CA LYS A 276 4.75 -1.76 -25.25
C LYS A 276 3.31 -1.66 -24.78
N PRO A 277 2.62 -0.53 -24.96
CA PRO A 277 1.21 -0.40 -24.62
C PRO A 277 0.34 -1.38 -25.40
N LEU A 278 -0.72 -1.91 -24.79
CA LEU A 278 -1.68 -2.78 -25.48
C LEU A 278 -2.27 -2.05 -26.69
N GLY A 279 -2.35 -2.72 -27.83
CA GLY A 279 -2.84 -2.14 -29.09
C GLY A 279 -1.88 -1.13 -29.76
N SER A 280 -0.61 -1.07 -29.33
CA SER A 280 0.42 -0.21 -29.95
C SER A 280 1.56 -1.05 -30.48
N ASP A 281 2.14 -0.65 -31.63
CA ASP A 281 3.39 -1.21 -32.13
C ASP A 281 4.63 -0.43 -31.67
N LYS A 282 4.43 0.74 -31.09
CA LYS A 282 5.53 1.58 -30.60
C LYS A 282 5.94 1.15 -29.18
N THR A 283 7.22 0.86 -29.01
CA THR A 283 7.86 0.64 -27.71
C THR A 283 8.42 1.94 -27.15
N GLN A 284 8.51 2.04 -25.84
CA GLN A 284 9.11 3.19 -25.14
C GLN A 284 10.00 2.69 -24.01
N HIS A 285 11.20 3.21 -23.93
CA HIS A 285 12.12 2.91 -22.84
C HIS A 285 11.70 3.62 -21.54
N CYS A 286 11.76 2.90 -20.41
CA CYS A 286 11.52 3.41 -19.08
C CYS A 286 12.57 2.87 -18.12
N ASN A 287 13.17 3.75 -17.34
CA ASN A 287 14.13 3.38 -16.32
C ASN A 287 13.45 3.25 -14.96
N VAL A 288 12.90 2.07 -14.65
CA VAL A 288 12.16 1.82 -13.42
C VAL A 288 12.84 0.72 -12.61
N ARG A 289 13.08 0.98 -11.34
CA ARG A 289 13.52 -0.05 -10.39
C ARG A 289 12.34 -0.88 -9.93
N ILE A 290 12.50 -2.22 -9.93
CA ILE A 290 11.43 -3.13 -9.52
C ILE A 290 11.71 -3.71 -8.13
N ILE A 291 10.70 -3.63 -7.25
CA ILE A 291 10.61 -4.40 -6.02
C ILE A 291 9.36 -5.27 -6.13
N ALA A 292 9.51 -6.57 -6.05
CA ALA A 292 8.39 -7.51 -6.15
C ALA A 292 8.16 -8.20 -4.79
N ALA A 293 6.91 -8.47 -4.45
CA ALA A 293 6.57 -9.22 -3.24
C ALA A 293 5.68 -10.42 -3.56
N SER A 294 5.86 -11.49 -2.81
CA SER A 294 5.05 -12.70 -2.89
C SER A 294 4.73 -13.26 -1.50
N ASN A 295 3.52 -13.75 -1.33
CA ASN A 295 3.08 -14.49 -0.14
C ASN A 295 3.31 -16.01 -0.29
N ARG A 296 3.71 -16.47 -1.49
CA ARG A 296 4.00 -17.86 -1.83
C ARG A 296 5.45 -17.98 -2.29
N SER A 297 6.07 -19.12 -2.05
CA SER A 297 7.42 -19.39 -2.55
C SER A 297 7.43 -19.47 -4.08
N LEU A 298 8.03 -18.48 -4.75
CA LEU A 298 8.17 -18.52 -6.22
C LEU A 298 9.02 -19.70 -6.67
N ARG A 299 10.01 -20.11 -5.86
CA ARG A 299 10.83 -21.31 -6.15
C ARG A 299 9.96 -22.57 -6.23
N THR A 300 9.01 -22.71 -5.33
CA THR A 300 8.05 -23.84 -5.34
C THR A 300 7.15 -23.77 -6.57
N LEU A 301 6.65 -22.58 -6.94
CA LEU A 301 5.81 -22.39 -8.11
C LEU A 301 6.57 -22.69 -9.42
N VAL A 302 7.86 -22.35 -9.49
CA VAL A 302 8.72 -22.72 -10.62
C VAL A 302 8.85 -24.24 -10.73
N ALA A 303 9.10 -24.93 -9.60
CA ALA A 303 9.20 -26.39 -9.59
C ALA A 303 7.88 -27.08 -10.01
N GLN A 304 6.74 -26.45 -9.77
CA GLN A 304 5.41 -26.93 -10.16
C GLN A 304 5.02 -26.51 -11.60
N GLY A 305 5.84 -25.74 -12.30
CA GLY A 305 5.52 -25.24 -13.65
C GLY A 305 4.50 -24.09 -13.71
N HIS A 306 4.12 -23.52 -12.55
CA HIS A 306 3.16 -22.41 -12.47
C HIS A 306 3.80 -21.03 -12.62
N TYR A 307 5.12 -20.95 -12.49
CA TYR A 307 5.87 -19.70 -12.62
C TYR A 307 7.10 -19.93 -13.52
N ARG A 308 7.41 -18.97 -14.37
CA ARG A 308 8.53 -19.10 -15.30
C ARG A 308 9.86 -18.96 -14.56
N GLN A 309 10.78 -19.86 -14.83
CA GLN A 309 12.11 -19.90 -14.23
C GLN A 309 12.96 -18.66 -14.62
N ASP A 310 12.87 -18.23 -15.87
CA ASP A 310 13.60 -17.06 -16.38
C ASP A 310 13.18 -15.77 -15.68
N LEU A 311 11.87 -15.55 -15.48
CA LEU A 311 11.35 -14.42 -14.75
C LEU A 311 11.76 -14.45 -13.27
N TYR A 312 11.68 -15.61 -12.62
CA TYR A 312 12.11 -15.77 -11.23
C TYR A 312 13.57 -15.33 -11.05
N PHE A 313 14.49 -15.80 -11.90
CA PHE A 313 15.90 -15.41 -11.80
C PHE A 313 16.13 -13.93 -12.11
N ARG A 314 15.31 -13.32 -12.96
CA ARG A 314 15.41 -11.89 -13.26
C ARG A 314 14.91 -11.01 -12.12
N LEU A 315 13.86 -11.43 -11.41
CA LEU A 315 13.35 -10.75 -10.20
C LEU A 315 14.26 -10.92 -8.98
N ARG A 316 15.02 -12.02 -8.90
CA ARG A 316 15.85 -12.41 -7.78
C ARG A 316 17.24 -11.76 -7.82
N GLY A 317 17.33 -10.43 -8.01
CA GLY A 317 18.59 -9.72 -7.84
C GLY A 317 19.05 -9.72 -6.39
N PHE A 318 18.12 -9.42 -5.47
CA PHE A 318 18.18 -9.71 -4.03
C PHE A 318 16.92 -10.44 -3.60
N GLU A 319 17.09 -11.43 -2.74
CA GLU A 319 15.96 -12.16 -2.15
C GLU A 319 15.93 -11.87 -0.64
N LEU A 320 14.80 -11.35 -0.16
CA LEU A 320 14.56 -10.99 1.23
C LEU A 320 13.37 -11.78 1.74
N GLU A 321 13.57 -12.57 2.79
CA GLU A 321 12.51 -13.40 3.37
C GLU A 321 12.08 -12.81 4.72
N LEU A 322 10.85 -12.28 4.79
CA LEU A 322 10.28 -11.80 6.03
C LEU A 322 9.79 -12.97 6.87
N PRO A 323 10.30 -13.14 8.10
CA PRO A 323 9.85 -14.19 8.99
C PRO A 323 8.40 -13.96 9.43
N ALA A 324 7.64 -15.05 9.59
CA ALA A 324 6.33 -14.99 10.20
C ALA A 324 6.42 -14.49 11.66
N LEU A 325 5.35 -13.88 12.18
CA LEU A 325 5.37 -13.30 13.53
C LEU A 325 5.65 -14.34 14.60
N ARG A 326 5.16 -15.59 14.44
CA ARG A 326 5.45 -16.73 15.32
C ARG A 326 6.94 -17.12 15.37
N GLU A 327 7.74 -16.73 14.38
CA GLU A 327 9.19 -17.02 14.30
C GLU A 327 10.05 -15.91 14.94
N ARG A 328 9.38 -14.81 15.35
CA ARG A 328 9.98 -13.66 16.03
C ARG A 328 9.11 -13.21 17.22
N PRO A 329 8.88 -14.08 18.20
CA PRO A 329 7.97 -13.79 19.31
C PRO A 329 8.39 -12.58 20.15
N ASP A 330 9.69 -12.25 20.18
CA ASP A 330 10.22 -11.09 20.90
C ASP A 330 9.71 -9.76 20.33
N ASP A 331 9.30 -9.72 19.08
CA ASP A 331 8.72 -8.55 18.45
C ASP A 331 7.26 -8.29 18.89
N ILE A 332 6.53 -9.33 19.33
CA ILE A 332 5.09 -9.22 19.64
C ILE A 332 4.81 -8.16 20.72
N PRO A 333 5.47 -8.15 21.88
CA PRO A 333 5.19 -7.16 22.92
C PRO A 333 5.50 -5.72 22.47
N VAL A 334 6.57 -5.57 21.70
CA VAL A 334 6.99 -4.24 21.21
C VAL A 334 6.03 -3.71 20.15
N LEU A 335 5.59 -4.57 19.24
CA LEU A 335 4.58 -4.22 18.23
C LEU A 335 3.22 -3.94 18.89
N ALA A 336 2.84 -4.71 19.91
CA ALA A 336 1.59 -4.51 20.62
C ALA A 336 1.56 -3.15 21.35
N ASP A 337 2.63 -2.78 22.06
CA ASP A 337 2.77 -1.47 22.71
C ASP A 337 2.74 -0.34 21.67
N PHE A 338 3.47 -0.51 20.55
CA PHE A 338 3.49 0.46 19.47
C PHE A 338 2.10 0.69 18.86
N PHE A 339 1.36 -0.39 18.56
CA PHE A 339 0.00 -0.28 18.03
C PHE A 339 -0.99 0.26 19.06
N ALA A 340 -0.84 -0.07 20.35
CA ALA A 340 -1.68 0.49 21.40
C ALA A 340 -1.52 2.01 21.47
N ALA A 341 -0.29 2.51 21.51
CA ALA A 341 0.00 3.95 21.51
C ALA A 341 -0.52 4.63 20.23
N LYS A 342 -0.23 4.07 19.05
CA LYS A 342 -0.68 4.59 17.74
C LYS A 342 -2.21 4.73 17.68
N HIS A 343 -2.94 3.66 18.03
CA HIS A 343 -4.41 3.68 17.93
C HIS A 343 -5.06 4.46 19.05
N ALA A 344 -4.44 4.55 20.24
CA ALA A 344 -4.90 5.42 21.32
C ALA A 344 -4.85 6.89 20.89
N ASP A 345 -3.76 7.33 20.28
CA ASP A 345 -3.60 8.68 19.76
C ASP A 345 -4.65 9.00 18.68
N VAL A 346 -4.79 8.13 17.67
CA VAL A 346 -5.78 8.29 16.58
C VAL A 346 -7.22 8.36 17.12
N MET A 347 -7.54 7.62 18.19
CA MET A 347 -8.87 7.59 18.80
C MET A 347 -9.07 8.64 19.90
N GLY A 348 -8.04 9.45 20.19
CA GLY A 348 -8.08 10.46 21.27
C GLY A 348 -8.27 9.84 22.65
N ARG A 349 -7.75 8.62 22.90
CA ARG A 349 -7.88 7.88 24.16
C ARG A 349 -6.56 7.83 24.92
N LYS A 350 -6.66 7.79 26.24
CA LYS A 350 -5.50 7.56 27.12
C LYS A 350 -5.49 6.09 27.55
N ILE A 351 -4.58 5.31 27.00
CA ILE A 351 -4.34 3.92 27.39
C ILE A 351 -3.04 3.88 28.20
N LEU A 352 -3.08 3.23 29.38
CA LEU A 352 -1.92 3.16 30.28
C LEU A 352 -0.91 2.08 29.85
N GLY A 353 -1.29 1.17 28.96
CA GLY A 353 -0.46 0.07 28.44
C GLY A 353 -1.23 -1.24 28.38
N LEU A 354 -0.49 -2.34 28.16
CA LEU A 354 -1.04 -3.71 28.17
C LEU A 354 -0.82 -4.36 29.56
N SER A 355 -1.82 -5.07 30.07
CA SER A 355 -1.64 -5.89 31.27
C SER A 355 -0.76 -7.12 30.95
N ALA A 356 -0.05 -7.64 31.98
CA ALA A 356 0.80 -8.84 31.83
C ALA A 356 0.04 -10.04 31.22
N GLY A 357 -1.20 -10.26 31.66
CA GLY A 357 -2.02 -11.34 31.12
C GLY A 357 -2.41 -11.19 29.65
N VAL A 358 -2.41 -9.97 29.08
CA VAL A 358 -2.55 -9.73 27.64
C VAL A 358 -1.26 -10.10 26.92
N SER A 359 -0.12 -9.59 27.40
CA SER A 359 1.20 -9.88 26.79
C SER A 359 1.48 -11.38 26.71
N ASP A 360 1.20 -12.13 27.79
CA ASP A 360 1.40 -13.58 27.85
C ASP A 360 0.54 -14.32 26.81
N ARG A 361 -0.73 -13.92 26.64
CA ARG A 361 -1.63 -14.52 25.65
C ARG A 361 -1.22 -14.18 24.23
N LEU A 362 -0.82 -12.92 23.96
CA LEU A 362 -0.33 -12.52 22.65
C LEU A 362 0.93 -13.31 22.25
N MET A 363 1.87 -13.51 23.18
CA MET A 363 3.07 -14.34 22.92
C MET A 363 2.75 -15.82 22.71
N GLY A 364 1.65 -16.30 23.26
CA GLY A 364 1.19 -17.69 23.11
C GLY A 364 0.46 -17.96 21.80
N PHE A 365 0.04 -16.95 21.07
CA PHE A 365 -0.77 -17.11 19.87
C PHE A 365 0.10 -17.12 18.59
N ASP A 366 -0.29 -17.94 17.60
CA ASP A 366 0.51 -18.14 16.38
C ASP A 366 0.36 -17.06 15.32
N PHE A 367 -0.64 -16.20 15.44
CA PHE A 367 -0.94 -15.11 14.48
C PHE A 367 -0.89 -15.54 13.01
N PRO A 368 -1.83 -16.35 12.51
CA PRO A 368 -1.86 -16.73 11.09
C PRO A 368 -1.91 -15.51 10.14
N GLY A 369 -2.55 -14.41 10.55
CA GLY A 369 -2.55 -13.13 9.86
C GLY A 369 -1.38 -12.21 10.20
N ASN A 370 -0.38 -12.72 10.94
CA ASN A 370 0.85 -12.03 11.30
C ASN A 370 0.63 -10.66 11.96
N VAL A 371 1.44 -9.67 11.61
CA VAL A 371 1.39 -8.31 12.18
C VAL A 371 0.06 -7.62 11.91
N ARG A 372 -0.57 -7.88 10.75
CA ARG A 372 -1.90 -7.32 10.42
C ARG A 372 -2.98 -7.80 11.39
N GLU A 373 -2.95 -9.06 11.79
CA GLU A 373 -3.88 -9.62 12.78
C GLU A 373 -3.62 -9.04 14.16
N LEU A 374 -2.35 -8.96 14.59
CA LEU A 374 -1.97 -8.33 15.85
C LEU A 374 -2.42 -6.85 15.88
N GLU A 375 -2.15 -6.06 14.84
CA GLU A 375 -2.59 -4.66 14.76
C GLU A 375 -4.11 -4.52 14.86
N ASN A 376 -4.86 -5.39 14.14
CA ASN A 376 -6.32 -5.38 14.19
C ASN A 376 -6.85 -5.72 15.59
N GLU A 377 -6.25 -6.69 16.27
CA GLU A 377 -6.63 -7.06 17.64
C GLU A 377 -6.36 -5.93 18.62
N ILE A 378 -5.18 -5.34 18.60
CA ILE A 378 -4.83 -4.20 19.46
C ILE A 378 -5.74 -3.00 19.18
N ARG A 379 -6.00 -2.68 17.92
CA ARG A 379 -6.94 -1.61 17.53
C ARG A 379 -8.33 -1.85 18.09
N ARG A 380 -8.83 -3.09 18.04
CA ARG A 380 -10.11 -3.46 18.61
C ARG A 380 -10.10 -3.33 20.14
N MET A 381 -9.04 -3.78 20.80
CA MET A 381 -8.89 -3.66 22.25
C MET A 381 -8.89 -2.19 22.69
N VAL A 382 -8.17 -1.31 22.01
CA VAL A 382 -8.17 0.14 22.27
C VAL A 382 -9.57 0.73 22.09
N ALA A 383 -10.30 0.29 21.06
CA ALA A 383 -11.67 0.77 20.83
C ALA A 383 -12.66 0.37 21.95
N LEU A 384 -12.43 -0.77 22.61
CA LEU A 384 -13.28 -1.29 23.70
C LEU A 384 -12.86 -0.82 25.09
N ALA A 385 -11.60 -0.41 25.28
CA ALA A 385 -11.09 0.02 26.56
C ALA A 385 -11.69 1.36 27.00
N LYS A 386 -11.80 1.59 28.32
CA LYS A 386 -12.15 2.89 28.85
C LYS A 386 -10.92 3.79 28.92
N ASP A 387 -11.17 5.10 28.89
CA ASP A 387 -10.11 6.09 29.01
C ASP A 387 -9.39 5.99 30.36
N GLY A 388 -8.07 6.01 30.36
CA GLY A 388 -7.25 5.90 31.56
C GLY A 388 -7.08 4.48 32.13
N GLU A 389 -7.48 3.43 31.38
CA GLU A 389 -7.32 2.04 31.82
C GLU A 389 -6.21 1.30 31.06
N TYR A 390 -5.77 0.15 31.60
CA TYR A 390 -4.93 -0.81 30.89
C TYR A 390 -5.78 -1.66 29.94
N LEU A 391 -5.18 -2.08 28.82
CA LEU A 391 -5.75 -3.13 27.98
C LEU A 391 -5.69 -4.46 28.74
N THR A 392 -6.85 -5.06 28.98
CA THR A 392 -6.98 -6.30 29.74
C THR A 392 -7.48 -7.44 28.88
N THR A 393 -7.45 -8.66 29.39
CA THR A 393 -7.96 -9.86 28.70
C THR A 393 -9.46 -9.79 28.41
N GLN A 394 -10.22 -8.94 29.11
CA GLN A 394 -11.63 -8.69 28.81
C GLN A 394 -11.85 -7.94 27.49
N ASN A 395 -10.86 -7.17 27.08
CA ASN A 395 -10.89 -6.47 25.79
C ASN A 395 -10.46 -7.35 24.61
N MET A 396 -9.88 -8.54 24.87
CA MET A 396 -9.42 -9.47 23.82
C MET A 396 -10.58 -10.17 23.11
N SER A 397 -10.36 -10.55 21.87
CA SER A 397 -11.28 -11.45 21.17
C SER A 397 -11.33 -12.84 21.83
N PRO A 398 -12.48 -13.54 21.79
CA PRO A 398 -12.66 -14.80 22.52
C PRO A 398 -11.60 -15.86 22.16
N HIS A 399 -11.19 -15.95 20.91
CA HIS A 399 -10.20 -16.93 20.45
C HIS A 399 -8.79 -16.64 21.01
N LEU A 400 -8.41 -15.38 21.16
CA LEU A 400 -7.15 -14.97 21.76
C LEU A 400 -7.22 -15.06 23.31
N ALA A 401 -8.36 -14.71 23.90
CA ALA A 401 -8.57 -14.82 25.34
C ALA A 401 -8.52 -16.28 25.82
N ALA A 402 -8.93 -17.23 24.98
CA ALA A 402 -8.89 -18.67 25.26
C ALA A 402 -7.49 -19.29 25.08
N THR A 403 -6.53 -18.54 24.49
CA THR A 403 -5.16 -19.04 24.29
C THR A 403 -4.49 -19.27 25.64
N THR A 404 -4.00 -20.47 25.85
CA THR A 404 -3.15 -20.77 27.02
C THR A 404 -1.80 -20.09 26.83
N PRO A 405 -1.29 -19.37 27.85
CA PRO A 405 0.05 -18.80 27.75
C PRO A 405 1.06 -19.90 27.39
N ARG A 406 1.86 -19.67 26.36
CA ARG A 406 3.02 -20.52 26.13
C ARG A 406 3.97 -20.32 27.30
N VAL A 407 4.08 -21.28 28.17
CA VAL A 407 5.21 -21.33 29.07
C VAL A 407 6.43 -21.52 28.19
N GLN A 408 7.22 -20.47 28.03
CA GLN A 408 8.48 -20.52 27.26
C GLN A 408 9.43 -21.44 28.06
N VAL A 409 9.46 -22.73 27.73
CA VAL A 409 10.43 -23.67 28.23
C VAL A 409 11.77 -23.54 27.46
N ASN A 410 11.85 -22.61 26.53
CA ASN A 410 12.96 -22.47 25.55
C ASN A 410 14.31 -22.04 26.13
N GLY A 411 14.42 -21.70 27.41
CA GLY A 411 15.70 -21.43 28.04
C GLY A 411 16.29 -22.64 28.86
N PHE A 412 15.53 -23.73 28.97
CA PHE A 412 15.85 -24.78 29.92
C PHE A 412 16.17 -26.16 29.32
N VAL A 413 16.11 -26.27 27.98
CA VAL A 413 16.39 -27.52 27.28
C VAL A 413 17.66 -27.41 26.48
N THR A 414 18.79 -27.66 27.11
CA THR A 414 20.03 -28.01 26.39
C THR A 414 19.83 -29.34 25.70
N GLU A 415 20.07 -29.43 24.40
CA GLU A 415 20.09 -30.70 23.67
C GLU A 415 21.06 -31.64 24.36
N GLY A 416 20.59 -32.86 24.73
CA GLY A 416 21.37 -33.84 25.42
C GLY A 416 21.14 -33.95 26.95
N ALA A 417 20.39 -33.01 27.58
CA ALA A 417 20.09 -33.07 29.01
C ALA A 417 19.07 -34.18 29.34
N THR A 418 19.28 -34.88 30.47
CA THR A 418 18.35 -35.90 30.96
C THR A 418 17.02 -35.30 31.41
N LEU A 419 15.96 -36.12 31.50
CA LEU A 419 14.66 -35.67 32.03
C LEU A 419 14.82 -35.00 33.42
N LYS A 420 15.73 -35.54 34.24
CA LYS A 420 16.03 -35.02 35.57
C LYS A 420 16.61 -33.62 35.51
N ASP A 421 17.55 -33.34 34.59
CA ASP A 421 18.18 -32.04 34.43
C ASP A 421 17.15 -31.02 33.92
N LYS A 422 16.25 -31.44 33.02
CA LYS A 422 15.16 -30.62 32.51
C LYS A 422 14.17 -30.21 33.60
N VAL A 423 13.76 -31.18 34.45
CA VAL A 423 12.85 -30.93 35.58
C VAL A 423 13.51 -30.00 36.60
N GLU A 424 14.78 -30.24 36.91
CA GLU A 424 15.55 -29.43 37.86
C GLU A 424 15.73 -27.96 37.38
N SER A 425 15.99 -27.76 36.13
CA SER A 425 16.09 -26.42 35.49
C SER A 425 14.74 -25.72 35.54
N LEU A 426 13.63 -26.37 35.17
CA LEU A 426 12.28 -25.81 35.26
C LEU A 426 11.90 -25.43 36.71
N GLU A 427 12.21 -26.32 37.64
CA GLU A 427 11.93 -26.09 39.06
C GLU A 427 12.72 -24.89 39.62
N LYS A 428 13.99 -24.77 39.26
CA LYS A 428 14.86 -23.63 39.61
C LYS A 428 14.25 -22.30 39.11
N HIS A 429 13.76 -22.30 37.87
CA HIS A 429 13.14 -21.11 37.26
C HIS A 429 11.87 -20.72 37.99
N LEU A 430 10.94 -21.64 38.15
CA LEU A 430 9.65 -21.38 38.83
C LEU A 430 9.86 -20.85 40.24
N VAL A 431 10.78 -21.46 41.00
CA VAL A 431 11.12 -21.01 42.35
C VAL A 431 11.69 -19.60 42.33
N GLY A 432 12.60 -19.31 41.39
CA GLY A 432 13.19 -17.96 41.24
C GLY A 432 12.16 -16.89 40.88
N GLU A 433 11.28 -17.21 39.91
CA GLU A 433 10.21 -16.30 39.49
C GLU A 433 9.24 -15.92 40.60
N VAL A 434 8.77 -16.93 41.36
CA VAL A 434 7.86 -16.70 42.46
C VAL A 434 8.52 -15.94 43.62
N LEU A 435 9.81 -16.19 43.88
CA LEU A 435 10.58 -15.43 44.86
C LEU A 435 10.70 -13.95 44.45
N MET A 436 10.99 -13.65 43.19
CA MET A 436 11.03 -12.27 42.68
C MET A 436 9.67 -11.59 42.75
N ARG A 437 8.60 -12.28 42.37
CA ARG A 437 7.21 -11.78 42.43
C ARG A 437 6.81 -11.38 43.85
N HIS A 438 7.21 -12.16 44.84
CA HIS A 438 6.96 -11.86 46.26
C HIS A 438 8.08 -11.07 46.96
N ARG A 439 8.97 -10.44 46.21
CA ARG A 439 10.08 -9.64 46.76
C ARG A 439 10.85 -10.43 47.83
N TRP A 440 11.18 -11.69 47.53
CA TRP A 440 11.91 -12.60 48.41
C TRP A 440 11.22 -12.93 49.72
N ASN A 441 9.93 -12.70 49.85
CA ASN A 441 9.16 -13.14 50.99
C ASN A 441 8.91 -14.66 50.90
N GLN A 442 9.79 -15.44 51.56
CA GLN A 442 9.77 -16.91 51.49
C GLN A 442 8.45 -17.53 51.97
N SER A 443 7.75 -16.92 52.92
CA SER A 443 6.48 -17.44 53.43
C SER A 443 5.36 -17.34 52.40
N ARG A 444 5.26 -16.20 51.68
CA ARG A 444 4.27 -16.00 50.61
C ARG A 444 4.62 -16.84 49.39
N ALA A 445 5.89 -16.88 49.00
CA ALA A 445 6.36 -17.68 47.90
C ALA A 445 6.12 -19.19 48.11
N ALA A 446 6.37 -19.67 49.30
CA ALA A 446 6.09 -21.10 49.68
C ALA A 446 4.60 -21.42 49.59
N ALA A 447 3.73 -20.52 50.04
CA ALA A 447 2.26 -20.69 49.95
C ALA A 447 1.79 -20.75 48.49
N GLU A 448 2.31 -19.88 47.60
CA GLU A 448 1.97 -19.88 46.16
C GLU A 448 2.46 -21.18 45.48
N LEU A 449 3.65 -21.65 45.81
CA LEU A 449 4.21 -22.89 45.23
C LEU A 449 3.65 -24.18 45.84
N GLY A 450 2.76 -24.09 46.82
CA GLY A 450 2.24 -25.26 47.52
C GLY A 450 3.32 -26.01 48.33
N LEU A 451 4.39 -25.32 48.75
CA LEU A 451 5.51 -25.87 49.48
C LEU A 451 5.49 -25.43 50.96
N SER A 452 6.11 -26.24 51.81
CA SER A 452 6.44 -25.77 53.17
C SER A 452 7.58 -24.73 53.09
N ARG A 453 7.63 -23.78 54.05
CA ARG A 453 8.71 -22.77 54.11
C ARG A 453 10.11 -23.45 54.18
N VAL A 454 10.22 -24.59 54.89
CA VAL A 454 11.47 -25.37 54.97
C VAL A 454 11.79 -26.01 53.60
N GLY A 455 10.78 -26.53 52.90
CA GLY A 455 10.94 -27.11 51.56
C GLY A 455 11.42 -26.07 50.55
N LEU A 456 10.87 -24.85 50.59
CA LEU A 456 11.31 -23.74 49.74
C LEU A 456 12.74 -23.31 50.08
N ALA A 457 13.09 -23.15 51.36
CA ALA A 457 14.45 -22.80 51.80
C ALA A 457 15.51 -23.82 51.33
N ASN A 458 15.19 -25.11 51.38
CA ASN A 458 16.06 -26.19 50.88
C ASN A 458 16.26 -26.05 49.34
N LYS A 459 15.18 -25.70 48.59
CA LYS A 459 15.27 -25.51 47.14
C LYS A 459 16.08 -24.24 46.78
N ILE A 460 15.90 -23.15 47.52
CA ILE A 460 16.72 -21.94 47.35
C ILE A 460 18.20 -22.26 47.53
N LYS A 461 18.55 -23.00 48.60
CA LYS A 461 19.94 -23.40 48.83
C LYS A 461 20.47 -24.37 47.79
N ARG A 462 19.65 -25.35 47.34
CA ARG A 462 20.03 -26.32 46.33
C ARG A 462 20.30 -25.68 44.96
N TYR A 463 19.55 -24.66 44.61
CA TYR A 463 19.62 -24.02 43.31
C TYR A 463 20.50 -22.76 43.30
N ASN A 464 21.15 -22.44 44.42
CA ASN A 464 21.96 -21.23 44.62
C ASN A 464 21.22 -19.97 44.14
N LEU A 465 19.99 -19.77 44.62
CA LEU A 465 19.20 -18.59 44.30
C LEU A 465 19.50 -17.53 45.37
N ASP A 466 20.16 -16.44 44.98
CA ASP A 466 20.45 -15.30 45.83
C ASP A 466 19.55 -14.11 45.49
N ALA A 467 19.19 -13.30 46.49
CA ALA A 467 18.54 -12.02 46.28
C ALA A 467 19.51 -11.09 45.55
N ILE A 468 19.18 -10.73 44.34
CA ILE A 468 19.91 -9.64 43.62
C ILE A 468 19.46 -8.34 44.29
N GLU A 469 20.39 -7.61 44.92
CA GLU A 469 20.18 -6.29 45.51
C GLU A 469 19.71 -5.25 44.51
#